data_b7da57a470215f930d8a33868ae79eea
#
_entry.id   b7da57a470215f930d8a33868ae79eea
#
_cell.length_a   1.000
_cell.length_b   1.000
_cell.length_c   1.000
_cell.angle_alpha   90.00
_cell.angle_beta   90.00
_cell.angle_gamma   90.00
#
_symmetry.space_group_name_H-M   'P 1'
#
loop_
_entity.id
_entity.type
_entity.pdbx_description
1 polymer ?
#
loop_
_entity_poly.entity_id
_entity_poly.type
_entity_poly.pdbx_seq_one_letter_code
_entity_poly.pdbx_strand_id
1 'polypeptide(L)'
;MIEISHLSHSFQAPDGKTVAALSDVNLHIQKGEIFGIIGRSGAGKSTLVRTINFLTRPAQGTVKVNGQLLNDMSATQLRQIRTKIGMIFQHFNLLSSRTVFDNIALPLELNNTPTDVIEKKVNHLIELVG
;
A
#
# COMPACT_ATOMS: atom_id res chain seq x y z
N MET A 1 5.96 -9.75 7.15
CA MET A 1 5.06 -10.91 7.03
C MET A 1 3.68 -10.40 6.65
N ILE A 2 3.06 -10.99 5.61
CA ILE A 2 1.71 -10.66 5.14
C ILE A 2 0.94 -11.98 5.06
N GLU A 3 -0.28 -11.99 5.60
CA GLU A 3 -1.19 -13.13 5.53
C GLU A 3 -2.53 -12.66 4.98
N ILE A 4 -3.00 -13.33 3.95
CA ILE A 4 -4.30 -13.10 3.32
C ILE A 4 -5.05 -14.42 3.33
N SER A 5 -6.30 -14.39 3.78
CA SER A 5 -7.14 -15.59 3.85
C SER A 5 -8.52 -15.29 3.26
N HIS A 6 -8.93 -16.13 2.30
CA HIS A 6 -10.23 -16.11 1.64
C HIS A 6 -10.62 -14.73 1.07
N LEU A 7 -9.64 -13.99 0.54
CA LEU A 7 -9.83 -12.62 0.08
C LEU A 7 -10.61 -12.59 -1.23
N SER A 8 -11.76 -11.93 -1.20
CA SER A 8 -12.58 -11.67 -2.39
C SER A 8 -12.94 -10.19 -2.48
N HIS A 9 -12.91 -9.66 -3.70
CA HIS A 9 -13.31 -8.29 -3.98
C HIS A 9 -13.87 -8.17 -5.40
N SER A 10 -14.93 -7.39 -5.55
CA SER A 10 -15.59 -7.12 -6.83
C SER A 10 -15.83 -5.63 -6.99
N PHE A 11 -15.82 -5.16 -8.23
CA PHE A 11 -16.18 -3.80 -8.60
C PHE A 11 -17.51 -3.79 -9.34
N GLN A 12 -18.25 -2.71 -9.22
CA GLN A 12 -19.40 -2.43 -10.08
C GLN A 12 -18.91 -1.77 -11.37
N ALA A 13 -19.19 -2.38 -12.50
CA ALA A 13 -18.93 -1.77 -13.80
C ALA A 13 -19.97 -0.69 -14.13
N PRO A 14 -19.67 0.26 -15.04
CA PRO A 14 -20.61 1.33 -15.42
C PRO A 14 -21.96 0.84 -15.95
N ASP A 15 -22.01 -0.38 -16.49
CA ASP A 15 -23.23 -1.05 -16.98
C ASP A 15 -24.01 -1.75 -15.86
N GLY A 16 -23.62 -1.55 -14.59
CA GLY A 16 -24.26 -2.14 -13.41
C GLY A 16 -23.88 -3.60 -13.13
N LYS A 17 -23.05 -4.22 -13.97
CA LYS A 17 -22.56 -5.58 -13.70
C LYS A 17 -21.49 -5.62 -12.63
N THR A 18 -21.49 -6.68 -11.84
CA THR A 18 -20.45 -6.94 -10.87
C THR A 18 -19.31 -7.73 -11.52
N VAL A 19 -18.11 -7.17 -11.50
CA VAL A 19 -16.90 -7.82 -12.01
C VAL A 19 -16.03 -8.23 -10.85
N ALA A 20 -15.81 -9.54 -10.69
CA ALA A 20 -14.92 -10.07 -9.68
C ALA A 20 -13.46 -9.74 -10.05
N ALA A 21 -12.76 -9.04 -9.17
CA ALA A 21 -11.35 -8.71 -9.32
C ALA A 21 -10.45 -9.67 -8.54
N LEU A 22 -10.92 -10.16 -7.40
CA LEU A 22 -10.26 -11.16 -6.57
C LEU A 22 -11.30 -12.19 -6.14
N SER A 23 -10.95 -13.47 -6.18
CA SER A 23 -11.82 -14.58 -5.79
C SER A 23 -11.05 -15.58 -4.96
N ASP A 24 -11.40 -15.70 -3.68
CA ASP A 24 -10.84 -16.64 -2.70
C ASP A 24 -9.31 -16.69 -2.68
N VAL A 25 -8.66 -15.54 -2.69
CA VAL A 25 -7.19 -15.45 -2.68
C VAL A 25 -6.67 -15.78 -1.29
N ASN A 26 -5.76 -16.75 -1.23
CA ASN A 26 -5.03 -17.14 -0.03
C ASN A 26 -3.53 -16.94 -0.29
N LEU A 27 -2.83 -16.21 0.59
CA LEU A 27 -1.44 -15.83 0.40
C LEU A 27 -0.73 -15.67 1.74
N HIS A 28 0.48 -16.19 1.80
CA HIS A 28 1.38 -15.99 2.93
C HIS A 28 2.74 -15.56 2.42
N ILE A 29 3.21 -14.37 2.83
CA ILE A 29 4.54 -13.83 2.50
C ILE A 29 5.31 -13.67 3.80
N GLN A 30 6.47 -14.29 3.89
CA GLN A 30 7.31 -14.27 5.07
C GLN A 30 8.09 -12.94 5.19
N LYS A 31 8.60 -12.68 6.38
CA LYS A 31 9.48 -11.51 6.59
C LYS A 31 10.79 -11.68 5.82
N GLY A 32 11.17 -10.66 5.05
CA GLY A 32 12.40 -10.67 4.23
C GLY A 32 12.26 -11.35 2.88
N GLU A 33 11.09 -11.91 2.57
CA GLU A 33 10.82 -12.54 1.29
C GLU A 33 10.55 -11.50 0.19
N ILE A 34 11.08 -11.77 -1.02
CA ILE A 34 10.72 -11.06 -2.26
C ILE A 34 9.68 -11.92 -2.97
N PHE A 35 8.46 -11.42 -3.06
CA PHE A 35 7.34 -12.13 -3.64
C PHE A 35 6.86 -11.46 -4.94
N GLY A 36 6.80 -12.23 -6.03
CA GLY A 36 6.37 -11.76 -7.35
C GLY A 36 4.91 -12.09 -7.65
N ILE A 37 4.14 -11.10 -8.11
CA ILE A 37 2.76 -11.28 -8.58
C ILE A 37 2.71 -11.03 -10.09
N ILE A 38 2.47 -12.08 -10.86
CA ILE A 38 2.40 -12.03 -12.32
C ILE A 38 0.98 -12.32 -12.82
N GLY A 39 0.66 -11.83 -14.00
CA GLY A 39 -0.65 -12.05 -14.64
C GLY A 39 -0.95 -11.00 -15.71
N ARG A 40 -1.95 -11.27 -16.54
CA ARG A 40 -2.40 -10.38 -17.63
C ARG A 40 -2.91 -9.04 -17.08
N SER A 41 -3.03 -8.03 -17.95
CA SER A 41 -3.72 -6.78 -17.59
C SER A 41 -5.16 -7.10 -17.15
N GLY A 42 -5.63 -6.41 -16.09
CA GLY A 42 -6.96 -6.68 -15.53
C GLY A 42 -7.07 -7.88 -14.59
N ALA A 43 -6.02 -8.68 -14.38
CA ALA A 43 -6.05 -9.89 -13.54
C ALA A 43 -6.15 -9.64 -12.03
N GLY A 44 -6.40 -8.41 -11.58
CA GLY A 44 -6.55 -8.09 -10.15
C GLY A 44 -5.26 -7.79 -9.37
N LYS A 45 -4.07 -7.82 -10.01
CA LYS A 45 -2.78 -7.58 -9.33
C LYS A 45 -2.75 -6.28 -8.50
N SER A 46 -3.10 -5.17 -9.13
CA SER A 46 -3.14 -3.86 -8.46
C SER A 46 -4.21 -3.80 -7.36
N THR A 47 -5.31 -4.51 -7.53
CA THR A 47 -6.34 -4.64 -6.49
C THR A 47 -5.79 -5.40 -5.29
N LEU A 48 -5.09 -6.53 -5.52
CA LEU A 48 -4.46 -7.31 -4.46
C LEU A 48 -3.43 -6.47 -3.68
N VAL A 49 -2.54 -5.76 -4.36
CA VAL A 49 -1.56 -4.87 -3.72
C VAL A 49 -2.25 -3.77 -2.90
N ARG A 50 -3.34 -3.19 -3.42
CA ARG A 50 -4.11 -2.17 -2.69
C ARG A 50 -4.90 -2.74 -1.50
N THR A 51 -5.23 -4.02 -1.49
CA THR A 51 -5.84 -4.66 -0.32
C THR A 51 -4.83 -4.96 0.77
N ILE A 52 -3.57 -5.23 0.45
CA ILE A 52 -2.49 -5.46 1.42
C ILE A 52 -2.31 -4.24 2.35
N ASN A 53 -2.38 -3.03 1.82
CA ASN A 53 -2.31 -1.80 2.63
C ASN A 53 -3.69 -1.21 2.98
N PHE A 54 -4.74 -1.98 2.70
CA PHE A 54 -6.13 -1.63 2.97
C PHE A 54 -6.61 -0.32 2.33
N LEU A 55 -6.00 0.10 1.21
CA LEU A 55 -6.53 1.19 0.36
C LEU A 55 -7.81 0.76 -0.34
N THR A 56 -7.91 -0.52 -0.67
CA THR A 56 -9.15 -1.17 -1.11
C THR A 56 -9.57 -2.13 -0.01
N ARG A 57 -10.73 -1.91 0.60
CA ARG A 57 -11.32 -2.85 1.56
C ARG A 57 -11.83 -4.08 0.82
N PRO A 58 -11.40 -5.29 1.20
CA PRO A 58 -11.96 -6.50 0.60
C PRO A 58 -13.45 -6.64 0.97
N ALA A 59 -14.21 -7.27 0.08
CA ALA A 59 -15.62 -7.59 0.35
C ALA A 59 -15.73 -8.79 1.33
N GLN A 60 -14.77 -9.71 1.23
CA GLN A 60 -14.68 -10.89 2.10
C GLN A 60 -13.20 -11.22 2.37
N GLY A 61 -12.97 -12.01 3.40
CA GLY A 61 -11.65 -12.46 3.80
C GLY A 61 -10.93 -11.52 4.73
N THR A 62 -9.70 -11.87 5.09
CA THR A 62 -8.89 -11.14 6.07
C THR A 62 -7.52 -10.80 5.54
N VAL A 63 -6.99 -9.68 6.02
CA VAL A 63 -5.62 -9.21 5.71
C VAL A 63 -4.91 -8.93 7.03
N LYS A 64 -3.77 -9.61 7.23
CA LYS A 64 -2.87 -9.34 8.36
C LYS A 64 -1.52 -8.87 7.85
N VAL A 65 -0.99 -7.84 8.46
CA VAL A 65 0.36 -7.33 8.21
C VAL A 65 1.13 -7.27 9.50
N ASN A 66 2.27 -7.94 9.55
CA ASN A 66 3.09 -8.08 10.76
C ASN A 66 2.29 -8.54 11.99
N GLY A 67 1.41 -9.52 11.79
CA GLY A 67 0.55 -10.08 12.85
C GLY A 67 -0.68 -9.24 13.20
N GLN A 68 -0.85 -8.05 12.62
CA GLN A 68 -1.97 -7.16 12.89
C GLN A 68 -3.08 -7.34 11.87
N LEU A 69 -4.30 -7.65 12.31
CA LEU A 69 -5.49 -7.79 11.47
C LEU A 69 -6.00 -6.41 11.06
N LEU A 70 -5.96 -6.10 9.76
CA LEU A 70 -6.34 -4.77 9.24
C LEU A 70 -7.86 -4.58 9.16
N ASN A 71 -8.61 -5.66 9.11
CA ASN A 71 -10.07 -5.63 8.94
C ASN A 71 -10.80 -4.84 10.03
N ASP A 72 -10.34 -4.98 11.28
CA ASP A 72 -10.98 -4.41 12.47
C ASP A 72 -10.39 -3.05 12.87
N MET A 73 -9.42 -2.56 12.09
CA MET A 73 -8.74 -1.30 12.41
C MET A 73 -9.60 -0.07 12.08
N SER A 74 -9.56 0.91 12.98
CA SER A 74 -10.09 2.25 12.75
C SER A 74 -9.29 2.97 11.64
N ALA A 75 -9.88 4.04 11.10
CA ALA A 75 -9.21 4.88 10.10
C ALA A 75 -7.86 5.44 10.60
N THR A 76 -7.77 5.79 11.89
CA THR A 76 -6.54 6.28 12.52
C THR A 76 -5.47 5.19 12.60
N GLN A 77 -5.83 3.99 13.02
CA GLN A 77 -4.92 2.85 13.06
C GLN A 77 -4.41 2.46 11.68
N LEU A 78 -5.31 2.47 10.67
CA LEU A 78 -4.92 2.22 9.27
C LEU A 78 -3.95 3.28 8.74
N ARG A 79 -4.12 4.56 9.11
CA ARG A 79 -3.13 5.60 8.75
C ARG A 79 -1.77 5.30 9.35
N GLN A 80 -1.71 4.95 10.63
CA GLN A 80 -0.47 4.61 11.32
C GLN A 80 0.24 3.39 10.71
N ILE A 81 -0.51 2.35 10.34
CA ILE A 81 0.12 1.16 9.75
C ILE A 81 0.65 1.45 8.34
N ARG A 82 -0.06 2.28 7.56
CA ARG A 82 0.35 2.69 6.21
C ARG A 82 1.66 3.49 6.20
N THR A 83 1.99 4.22 7.27
CA THR A 83 3.31 4.90 7.34
C THR A 83 4.48 3.91 7.39
N LYS A 84 4.21 2.64 7.73
CA LYS A 84 5.20 1.55 7.78
C LYS A 84 5.20 0.68 6.51
N ILE A 85 4.31 0.94 5.57
CA ILE A 85 4.19 0.19 4.31
C ILE A 85 4.53 1.14 3.16
N GLY A 86 5.72 1.03 2.61
CA GLY A 86 6.10 1.76 1.40
C GLY A 86 5.33 1.22 0.20
N MET A 87 4.86 2.10 -0.69
CA MET A 87 4.18 1.72 -1.93
C MET A 87 4.70 2.58 -3.09
N ILE A 88 5.16 1.90 -4.15
CA ILE A 88 5.49 2.55 -5.42
C ILE A 88 4.26 2.43 -6.31
N PHE A 89 3.71 3.57 -6.72
CA PHE A 89 2.51 3.62 -7.56
C PHE A 89 2.88 3.57 -9.06
N GLN A 90 1.95 3.16 -9.90
CA GLN A 90 2.12 3.20 -11.36
C GLN A 90 2.22 4.64 -11.90
N HIS A 91 1.56 5.59 -11.26
CA HIS A 91 1.69 7.03 -11.50
C HIS A 91 2.53 7.63 -10.39
N PHE A 92 3.20 8.72 -10.68
CA PHE A 92 4.15 9.35 -9.74
C PHE A 92 3.52 9.72 -8.40
N ASN A 93 2.22 10.07 -8.38
CA ASN A 93 1.46 10.47 -7.19
C ASN A 93 2.17 11.57 -6.37
N LEU A 94 2.88 12.47 -7.08
CA LEU A 94 3.54 13.61 -6.48
C LEU A 94 2.53 14.73 -6.23
N LEU A 95 2.73 15.44 -5.14
CA LEU A 95 2.00 16.67 -4.86
C LEU A 95 2.62 17.80 -5.71
N SER A 96 1.89 18.23 -6.74
CA SER A 96 2.35 19.28 -7.67
C SER A 96 2.57 20.65 -7.02
N SER A 97 1.97 20.87 -5.85
CA SER A 97 2.14 22.08 -5.04
C SER A 97 3.38 22.06 -4.14
N ARG A 98 4.14 20.96 -4.15
CA ARG A 98 5.33 20.76 -3.32
C ARG A 98 6.59 20.61 -4.18
N THR A 99 7.73 21.00 -3.63
CA THR A 99 9.04 20.77 -4.25
C THR A 99 9.40 19.29 -4.26
N VAL A 100 10.47 18.91 -4.95
CA VAL A 100 11.03 17.53 -4.90
C VAL A 100 11.39 17.16 -3.47
N PHE A 101 12.10 18.06 -2.77
CA PHE A 101 12.47 17.88 -1.37
C PHE A 101 11.24 17.59 -0.49
N ASP A 102 10.19 18.42 -0.58
CA ASP A 102 9.00 18.28 0.26
C ASP A 102 8.19 17.00 -0.07
N ASN A 103 8.18 16.55 -1.32
CA ASN A 103 7.56 15.29 -1.69
C ASN A 103 8.29 14.09 -1.06
N ILE A 104 9.62 14.12 -1.02
CA ILE A 104 10.44 13.09 -0.37
C ILE A 104 10.35 13.17 1.15
N ALA A 105 10.26 14.39 1.71
CA ALA A 105 10.14 14.65 3.14
C ALA A 105 8.79 14.21 3.73
N LEU A 106 7.72 14.23 2.93
CA LEU A 106 6.35 14.03 3.39
C LEU A 106 6.12 12.80 4.29
N PRO A 107 6.63 11.60 3.97
CA PRO A 107 6.46 10.44 4.86
C PRO A 107 7.14 10.61 6.22
N LEU A 108 8.25 11.34 6.27
CA LEU A 108 8.97 11.64 7.51
C LEU A 108 8.25 12.69 8.34
N GLU A 109 7.69 13.73 7.70
CA GLU A 109 6.83 14.73 8.34
C GLU A 109 5.61 14.09 8.99
N LEU A 110 4.91 13.19 8.27
CA LEU A 110 3.74 12.46 8.77
C LEU A 110 4.05 11.55 9.97
N ASN A 111 5.31 11.16 10.13
CA ASN A 111 5.80 10.39 11.27
C ASN A 111 6.38 11.28 12.40
N ASN A 112 6.20 12.60 12.34
CA ASN A 112 6.75 13.57 13.29
C ASN A 112 8.28 13.44 13.49
N THR A 113 9.01 13.15 12.41
CA THR A 113 10.47 13.09 12.44
C THR A 113 11.04 14.50 12.63
N PRO A 114 12.07 14.69 13.47
CA PRO A 114 12.74 15.99 13.63
C PRO A 114 13.28 16.55 12.32
N THR A 115 13.20 17.88 12.14
CA THR A 115 13.55 18.56 10.89
C THR A 115 14.99 18.31 10.45
N ASP A 116 15.94 18.34 11.39
CA ASP A 116 17.35 18.06 11.12
C ASP A 116 17.61 16.64 10.60
N VAL A 117 16.80 15.67 11.06
CA VAL A 117 16.84 14.28 10.56
C VAL A 117 16.22 14.19 9.17
N ILE A 118 15.12 14.94 8.92
CA ILE A 118 14.48 15.00 7.60
C ILE A 118 15.47 15.54 6.58
N GLU A 119 16.08 16.70 6.85
CA GLU A 119 17.05 17.33 5.94
C GLU A 119 18.19 16.38 5.55
N LYS A 120 18.82 15.74 6.54
CA LYS A 120 19.91 14.79 6.30
C LYS A 120 19.48 13.61 5.45
N LYS A 121 18.32 13.00 5.76
CA LYS A 121 17.83 11.83 5.02
C LYS A 121 17.40 12.18 3.61
N VAL A 122 16.70 13.30 3.42
CA VAL A 122 16.19 13.71 2.09
C VAL A 122 17.36 14.07 1.19
N ASN A 123 18.33 14.86 1.68
CA ASN A 123 19.50 15.22 0.87
C ASN A 123 20.32 13.98 0.50
N HIS A 124 20.54 13.06 1.43
CA HIS A 124 21.22 11.79 1.14
C HIS A 124 20.47 10.96 0.06
N LEU A 125 19.14 10.90 0.11
CA LEU A 125 18.35 10.19 -0.91
C LEU A 125 18.42 10.86 -2.28
N ILE A 126 18.40 12.21 -2.33
CA ILE A 126 18.57 12.97 -3.58
C ILE A 126 19.94 12.69 -4.18
N GLU A 127 21.01 12.74 -3.39
CA GLU A 127 22.38 12.41 -3.84
C GLU A 127 22.51 10.96 -4.35
N LEU A 128 21.82 10.03 -3.72
CA LEU A 128 21.86 8.61 -4.07
C LEU A 128 21.24 8.31 -5.45
N VAL A 129 20.24 9.07 -5.85
CA VAL A 129 19.51 8.84 -7.12
C VAL A 129 19.93 9.76 -8.26
N GLY A 130 20.73 10.79 -8.00
CA GLY A 130 21.30 11.75 -8.98
C GLY A 130 20.51 13.04 -9.04
#